data_ecb8166f0e60dcefdc7ec0b0ffe4a84c
#
_entry.id   ecb8166f0e60dcefdc7ec0b0ffe4a84c
#
_cell.length_a   1.000
_cell.length_b   1.000
_cell.length_c   1.000
_cell.angle_alpha   90.00
_cell.angle_beta   90.00
_cell.angle_gamma   90.00
#
_symmetry.space_group_name_H-M   'P 1'
#
loop_
_entity.id
_entity.type
_entity.pdbx_description
1 polymer ?
#
loop_
_entity_poly.entity_id
_entity_poly.type
_entity_poly.pdbx_seq_one_letter_code
_entity_poly.pdbx_strand_id
1 'polypeptide(L)'
;YKYYFGEDGRLVTDVEALLPAGGPYLLKINKEMNCLTVYAQDGGNGFIIPVKSFLTSVGDDTPVGTFKTPEKYRWRLMIHDLYTQYATRLNPGMPILLHSIIYDRQNPFSVWASTYNNLGIARSAGCIRLATIDSKWIYDNCAIGTTVVVYNSPDPGPFERPTILYEIPFEQTWDPTDPNLTQEQIAAETQRLIAQLGQ
;
A
#
# COMPACT_ATOMS: atom_id res chain seq x y z
N TYR A 1 -12.40 13.62 14.47
CA TYR A 1 -11.04 13.07 14.45
C TYR A 1 -10.17 13.77 15.49
N LYS A 2 -9.13 13.09 15.94
CA LYS A 2 -8.09 13.62 16.84
C LYS A 2 -6.79 13.78 16.04
N TYR A 3 -6.32 15.01 15.94
CA TYR A 3 -5.14 15.38 15.17
C TYR A 3 -3.97 15.74 16.08
N TYR A 4 -2.77 15.60 15.56
CA TYR A 4 -1.52 16.04 16.19
C TYR A 4 -0.89 17.15 15.36
N PHE A 5 -0.31 18.14 16.04
CA PHE A 5 0.36 19.27 15.41
C PHE A 5 1.80 19.33 15.94
N GLY A 6 2.73 19.65 15.06
CA GLY A 6 4.11 19.93 15.42
C GLY A 6 4.25 21.23 16.21
N GLU A 7 5.44 21.49 16.74
CA GLU A 7 5.75 22.74 17.44
C GLU A 7 5.61 23.98 16.53
N ASP A 8 5.73 23.79 15.23
CA ASP A 8 5.52 24.80 14.19
C ASP A 8 4.03 25.02 13.82
N GLY A 9 3.13 24.33 14.50
CA GLY A 9 1.67 24.40 14.26
C GLY A 9 1.18 23.65 13.01
N ARG A 10 2.05 22.91 12.32
CA ARG A 10 1.65 22.12 11.16
C ARG A 10 1.06 20.77 11.57
N LEU A 11 0.08 20.31 10.80
CA LEU A 11 -0.51 19.00 10.96
C LEU A 11 0.55 17.92 10.74
N VAL A 12 0.69 16.99 11.70
CA VAL A 12 1.53 15.80 11.56
C VAL A 12 0.72 14.75 10.79
N THR A 13 1.19 14.37 9.61
CA THR A 13 0.53 13.43 8.70
C THR A 13 1.01 11.98 8.82
N ASP A 14 2.03 11.73 9.65
CA ASP A 14 2.46 10.42 10.12
C ASP A 14 2.69 10.49 11.62
N VAL A 15 1.74 9.96 12.39
CA VAL A 15 1.77 9.98 13.85
C VAL A 15 2.16 8.63 14.45
N GLU A 16 2.64 7.68 13.64
CA GLU A 16 2.98 6.32 14.08
C GLU A 16 3.92 6.33 15.30
N ALA A 17 4.96 7.17 15.26
CA ALA A 17 5.94 7.29 16.34
C ALA A 17 5.37 7.87 17.64
N LEU A 18 4.19 8.49 17.60
CA LEU A 18 3.51 9.10 18.74
C LEU A 18 2.51 8.14 19.41
N LEU A 19 2.31 6.96 18.83
CA LEU A 19 1.30 5.99 19.26
C LEU A 19 1.96 4.69 19.77
N PRO A 20 1.27 3.93 20.63
CA PRO A 20 1.71 2.58 20.98
C PRO A 20 1.84 1.71 19.72
N ALA A 21 2.93 0.95 19.62
CA ALA A 21 3.19 0.07 18.49
C ALA A 21 2.12 -1.04 18.37
N GLY A 22 1.80 -1.44 17.14
CA GLY A 22 1.02 -2.65 16.85
C GLY A 22 -0.51 -2.50 16.86
N GLY A 23 -1.04 -1.29 16.88
CA GLY A 23 -2.48 -1.06 16.80
C GLY A 23 -3.27 -1.27 18.10
N PRO A 24 -4.58 -1.54 18.02
CA PRO A 24 -5.35 -1.95 16.83
C PRO A 24 -5.59 -0.82 15.84
N TYR A 25 -5.72 -1.20 14.58
CA TYR A 25 -5.96 -0.25 13.47
C TYR A 25 -7.29 -0.53 12.75
N LEU A 26 -7.83 0.52 12.13
CA LEU A 26 -8.90 0.47 11.14
C LEU A 26 -8.35 1.03 9.82
N LEU A 27 -8.56 0.31 8.72
CA LEU A 27 -8.21 0.78 7.39
C LEU A 27 -9.45 1.32 6.68
N LYS A 28 -9.37 2.53 6.13
CA LYS A 28 -10.43 3.10 5.29
C LYS A 28 -9.88 3.36 3.90
N ILE A 29 -10.45 2.70 2.89
CA ILE A 29 -10.06 2.78 1.48
C ILE A 29 -11.10 3.62 0.75
N ASN A 30 -10.70 4.77 0.27
CA ASN A 30 -11.49 5.62 -0.60
C ASN A 30 -11.25 5.17 -2.04
N LYS A 31 -12.23 4.46 -2.61
CA LYS A 31 -12.16 3.91 -3.96
C LYS A 31 -12.13 5.01 -5.02
N GLU A 32 -12.89 6.09 -4.84
CA GLU A 32 -12.96 7.21 -5.77
C GLU A 32 -11.63 7.96 -5.87
N MET A 33 -11.01 8.22 -4.71
CA MET A 33 -9.74 8.96 -4.64
C MET A 33 -8.50 8.07 -4.74
N ASN A 34 -8.65 6.74 -4.81
CA ASN A 34 -7.53 5.80 -4.82
C ASN A 34 -6.53 6.05 -3.68
N CYS A 35 -7.01 6.19 -2.47
CA CYS A 35 -6.19 6.34 -1.28
C CYS A 35 -6.73 5.53 -0.09
N LEU A 36 -5.85 5.21 0.84
CA LEU A 36 -6.17 4.49 2.06
C LEU A 36 -5.67 5.30 3.25
N THR A 37 -6.51 5.49 4.26
CA THR A 37 -6.10 6.07 5.54
C THR A 37 -6.17 5.04 6.65
N VAL A 38 -5.11 4.98 7.44
CA VAL A 38 -5.00 4.16 8.64
C VAL A 38 -5.48 4.97 9.83
N TYR A 39 -6.31 4.35 10.68
CA TYR A 39 -6.80 4.98 11.91
C TYR A 39 -6.43 4.13 13.12
N ALA A 40 -5.93 4.77 14.17
CA ALA A 40 -5.72 4.17 15.48
C ALA A 40 -6.88 4.46 16.43
N GLN A 41 -7.03 3.60 17.44
CA GLN A 41 -8.06 3.72 18.47
C GLN A 41 -7.63 4.73 19.54
N ASP A 42 -8.57 5.59 19.94
CA ASP A 42 -8.43 6.52 21.07
C ASP A 42 -9.30 6.02 22.24
N GLY A 43 -8.88 4.96 22.90
CA GLY A 43 -9.61 4.35 23.99
C GLY A 43 -11.07 4.05 23.64
N GLY A 44 -12.02 4.49 24.47
CA GLY A 44 -13.46 4.33 24.25
C GLY A 44 -14.05 5.20 23.13
N ASN A 45 -13.29 6.15 22.58
CA ASN A 45 -13.74 7.05 21.52
C ASN A 45 -13.71 6.38 20.13
N GLY A 46 -13.17 5.15 20.02
CA GLY A 46 -13.08 4.42 18.78
C GLY A 46 -11.88 4.84 17.90
N PHE A 47 -11.93 4.48 16.62
CA PHE A 47 -10.86 4.73 15.65
C PHE A 47 -10.95 6.15 15.07
N ILE A 48 -10.51 7.15 15.84
CA ILE A 48 -10.61 8.57 15.51
C ILE A 48 -9.27 9.26 15.27
N ILE A 49 -8.13 8.57 15.47
CA ILE A 49 -6.80 9.10 15.24
C ILE A 49 -6.34 8.70 13.83
N PRO A 50 -6.33 9.60 12.83
CA PRO A 50 -5.70 9.30 11.56
C PRO A 50 -4.18 9.20 11.76
N VAL A 51 -3.59 8.07 11.33
CA VAL A 51 -2.18 7.74 11.55
C VAL A 51 -1.33 8.15 10.37
N LYS A 52 -1.68 7.66 9.19
CA LYS A 52 -1.02 7.93 7.90
C LYS A 52 -1.94 7.58 6.74
N SER A 53 -1.58 8.05 5.55
CA SER A 53 -2.31 7.79 4.33
C SER A 53 -1.40 7.16 3.27
N PHE A 54 -1.94 6.24 2.49
CA PHE A 54 -1.25 5.51 1.42
C PHE A 54 -1.95 5.75 0.08
N LEU A 55 -1.16 5.87 -0.98
CA LEU A 55 -1.68 5.87 -2.34
C LEU A 55 -2.04 4.43 -2.73
N THR A 56 -3.20 4.26 -3.38
CA THR A 56 -3.65 2.94 -3.83
C THR A 56 -4.02 2.96 -5.30
N SER A 57 -4.14 1.78 -5.91
CA SER A 57 -4.87 1.58 -7.16
C SER A 57 -5.92 0.50 -6.93
N VAL A 58 -7.17 0.89 -7.03
CA VAL A 58 -8.33 -0.02 -6.93
C VAL A 58 -8.77 -0.47 -8.33
N GLY A 59 -9.81 -1.28 -8.41
CA GLY A 59 -10.46 -1.69 -9.65
C GLY A 59 -11.97 -1.53 -9.61
N ASP A 60 -12.61 -1.77 -10.75
CA ASP A 60 -14.06 -1.67 -10.86
C ASP A 60 -14.74 -2.67 -9.94
N ASP A 61 -14.21 -3.89 -9.83
CA ASP A 61 -14.73 -4.96 -8.97
C ASP A 61 -14.31 -4.83 -7.50
N THR A 62 -13.59 -3.76 -7.09
CA THR A 62 -13.30 -3.50 -5.67
C THR A 62 -14.63 -3.21 -4.96
N PRO A 63 -15.08 -4.07 -4.03
CA PRO A 63 -16.39 -3.94 -3.41
C PRO A 63 -16.41 -2.82 -2.37
N VAL A 64 -17.50 -2.07 -2.32
CA VAL A 64 -17.78 -1.12 -1.22
C VAL A 64 -18.40 -1.89 -0.05
N GLY A 65 -17.98 -1.58 1.18
CA GLY A 65 -18.49 -2.26 2.37
C GLY A 65 -17.48 -2.31 3.51
N THR A 66 -17.81 -3.11 4.52
CA THR A 66 -16.95 -3.36 5.69
C THR A 66 -16.55 -4.82 5.72
N PHE A 67 -15.26 -5.05 5.84
CA PHE A 67 -14.61 -6.35 5.72
C PHE A 67 -13.68 -6.61 6.90
N LYS A 68 -13.25 -7.88 7.05
CA LYS A 68 -12.24 -8.29 8.04
C LYS A 68 -11.21 -9.19 7.40
N THR A 69 -9.94 -8.84 7.55
CA THR A 69 -8.81 -9.55 6.94
C THR A 69 -8.62 -10.94 7.57
N PRO A 70 -8.73 -12.04 6.80
CA PRO A 70 -8.60 -13.39 7.33
C PRO A 70 -7.18 -13.97 7.29
N GLU A 71 -6.34 -13.50 6.35
CA GLU A 71 -5.04 -14.11 6.08
C GLU A 71 -4.09 -13.19 5.34
N LYS A 72 -2.79 -13.52 5.39
CA LYS A 72 -1.69 -12.77 4.80
C LYS A 72 -0.71 -13.69 4.08
N TYR A 73 -0.02 -13.16 3.07
CA TYR A 73 0.98 -13.89 2.27
C TYR A 73 2.21 -13.01 2.07
N ARG A 74 3.40 -13.53 2.36
CA ARG A 74 4.65 -12.80 2.08
C ARG A 74 4.85 -12.61 0.57
N TRP A 75 4.63 -13.66 -0.21
CA TRP A 75 4.49 -13.69 -1.65
C TRP A 75 3.19 -14.38 -2.03
N ARG A 76 2.50 -13.87 -3.03
CA ARG A 76 1.26 -14.46 -3.53
C ARG A 76 1.30 -14.58 -5.04
N LEU A 77 1.03 -15.80 -5.56
CA LEU A 77 0.73 -16.03 -6.96
C LEU A 77 -0.61 -15.40 -7.31
N MET A 78 -0.60 -14.61 -8.36
CA MET A 78 -1.76 -13.93 -8.93
C MET A 78 -2.17 -14.58 -10.25
N ILE A 79 -3.20 -14.07 -10.90
CA ILE A 79 -3.56 -14.47 -12.27
C ILE A 79 -2.40 -14.22 -13.23
N HIS A 80 -2.34 -14.97 -14.33
CA HIS A 80 -1.28 -14.87 -15.35
C HIS A 80 0.14 -15.17 -14.84
N ASP A 81 0.25 -16.02 -13.82
CA ASP A 81 1.52 -16.44 -13.19
C ASP A 81 2.39 -15.28 -12.68
N LEU A 82 1.74 -14.16 -12.36
CA LEU A 82 2.37 -12.99 -11.77
C LEU A 82 2.40 -13.09 -10.24
N TYR A 83 3.23 -12.29 -9.61
CA TYR A 83 3.40 -12.30 -8.16
C TYR A 83 3.22 -10.93 -7.54
N THR A 84 2.95 -10.92 -6.24
CA THR A 84 2.92 -9.73 -5.41
C THR A 84 3.46 -10.04 -4.02
N GLN A 85 3.97 -9.01 -3.34
CA GLN A 85 4.50 -9.09 -1.98
C GLN A 85 3.47 -8.59 -0.96
N TYR A 86 3.61 -9.04 0.29
CA TYR A 86 2.89 -8.53 1.46
C TYR A 86 1.37 -8.45 1.24
N ALA A 87 0.82 -9.49 0.65
CA ALA A 87 -0.61 -9.52 0.36
C ALA A 87 -1.44 -9.81 1.61
N THR A 88 -2.52 -9.07 1.78
CA THR A 88 -3.50 -9.26 2.85
C THR A 88 -4.88 -9.43 2.21
N ARG A 89 -5.56 -10.54 2.47
CA ARG A 89 -6.91 -10.79 1.93
C ARG A 89 -7.94 -9.85 2.56
N LEU A 90 -8.82 -9.33 1.73
CA LEU A 90 -9.83 -8.35 2.16
C LEU A 90 -10.91 -8.97 3.04
N ASN A 91 -11.41 -10.17 2.67
CA ASN A 91 -12.47 -10.87 3.39
C ASN A 91 -12.39 -12.39 3.15
N PRO A 92 -12.88 -13.25 4.08
CA PRO A 92 -12.96 -14.69 3.85
C PRO A 92 -13.69 -15.04 2.55
N GLY A 93 -13.13 -15.96 1.76
CA GLY A 93 -13.72 -16.44 0.52
C GLY A 93 -13.70 -15.44 -0.67
N MET A 94 -13.18 -14.23 -0.47
CA MET A 94 -13.12 -13.22 -1.51
C MET A 94 -11.73 -13.24 -2.20
N PRO A 95 -11.66 -13.15 -3.55
CA PRO A 95 -10.38 -13.15 -4.26
C PRO A 95 -9.64 -11.79 -4.21
N ILE A 96 -10.16 -10.81 -3.49
CA ILE A 96 -9.62 -9.44 -3.41
C ILE A 96 -8.55 -9.36 -2.33
N LEU A 97 -7.42 -8.76 -2.68
CA LEU A 97 -6.26 -8.56 -1.82
C LEU A 97 -5.85 -7.08 -1.76
N LEU A 98 -5.33 -6.65 -0.60
CA LEU A 98 -4.43 -5.49 -0.50
C LEU A 98 -3.02 -6.04 -0.71
N HIS A 99 -2.25 -5.47 -1.63
CA HIS A 99 -0.94 -6.04 -1.98
C HIS A 99 -0.01 -5.01 -2.65
N SER A 100 1.28 -5.33 -2.73
CA SER A 100 2.26 -4.52 -3.45
C SER A 100 1.95 -4.44 -4.95
N ILE A 101 2.71 -3.63 -5.66
CA ILE A 101 2.79 -3.67 -7.13
C ILE A 101 3.14 -5.07 -7.64
N ILE A 102 3.12 -5.27 -8.95
CA ILE A 102 3.22 -6.59 -9.60
C ILE A 102 4.66 -6.93 -9.97
N TYR A 103 4.98 -8.22 -9.86
CA TYR A 103 6.26 -8.85 -10.16
C TYR A 103 6.07 -10.04 -11.11
N ASP A 104 7.04 -10.26 -12.00
CA ASP A 104 7.07 -11.45 -12.87
C ASP A 104 7.26 -12.77 -12.09
N ARG A 105 8.00 -12.70 -10.99
CA ARG A 105 8.40 -13.86 -10.18
C ARG A 105 8.61 -13.45 -8.72
N GLN A 106 8.86 -14.40 -7.85
CA GLN A 106 9.19 -14.13 -6.43
C GLN A 106 10.60 -13.56 -6.28
N ASN A 107 10.82 -12.42 -6.93
CA ASN A 107 12.09 -11.69 -6.92
C ASN A 107 11.80 -10.19 -6.89
N PRO A 108 12.33 -9.42 -5.92
CA PRO A 108 12.11 -7.97 -5.85
C PRO A 108 12.69 -7.19 -7.05
N PHE A 109 13.58 -7.81 -7.85
CA PHE A 109 14.09 -7.26 -9.10
C PHE A 109 13.35 -7.78 -10.35
N SER A 110 12.04 -7.93 -10.26
CA SER A 110 11.19 -8.32 -11.40
C SER A 110 9.88 -7.54 -11.45
N VAL A 111 9.93 -6.28 -11.03
CA VAL A 111 8.80 -5.36 -11.00
C VAL A 111 8.32 -5.02 -12.40
N TRP A 112 7.02 -4.92 -12.57
CA TRP A 112 6.41 -4.24 -13.70
C TRP A 112 6.29 -2.75 -13.40
N ALA A 113 7.21 -1.95 -13.94
CA ALA A 113 7.31 -0.50 -13.68
C ALA A 113 5.98 0.24 -13.89
N SER A 114 5.20 -0.16 -14.89
CA SER A 114 3.87 0.41 -15.14
C SER A 114 2.92 0.26 -13.97
N THR A 115 3.07 -0.77 -13.12
CA THR A 115 2.18 -0.96 -11.96
C THR A 115 2.52 -0.05 -10.80
N TYR A 116 3.77 0.39 -10.69
CA TYR A 116 4.19 1.47 -9.79
C TYR A 116 3.75 2.84 -10.31
N ASN A 117 4.05 3.15 -11.57
CA ASN A 117 3.73 4.44 -12.18
C ASN A 117 2.21 4.71 -12.27
N ASN A 118 1.39 3.67 -12.27
CA ASN A 118 -0.07 3.77 -12.25
C ASN A 118 -0.67 3.78 -10.83
N LEU A 119 0.15 3.85 -9.76
CA LEU A 119 -0.42 4.05 -8.42
C LEU A 119 -1.20 5.37 -8.36
N GLY A 120 -2.37 5.32 -7.76
CA GLY A 120 -3.31 6.44 -7.73
C GLY A 120 -4.34 6.46 -8.86
N ILE A 121 -4.26 5.51 -9.80
CA ILE A 121 -5.22 5.35 -10.89
C ILE A 121 -5.90 4.00 -10.76
N ALA A 122 -7.22 3.94 -10.92
CA ALA A 122 -7.97 2.69 -10.93
C ALA A 122 -7.59 1.83 -12.16
N ARG A 123 -6.77 0.81 -11.94
CA ARG A 123 -6.17 -0.03 -13.01
C ARG A 123 -6.09 -1.51 -12.65
N SER A 124 -6.68 -1.94 -11.52
CA SER A 124 -6.79 -3.36 -11.17
C SER A 124 -8.12 -3.94 -11.61
N ALA A 125 -8.25 -5.27 -11.60
CA ALA A 125 -9.57 -5.90 -11.75
C ALA A 125 -10.43 -5.67 -10.50
N GLY A 126 -9.84 -5.77 -9.30
CA GLY A 126 -10.55 -5.56 -8.04
C GLY A 126 -9.64 -5.51 -6.82
N CYS A 127 -8.40 -5.99 -6.93
CA CYS A 127 -7.42 -5.90 -5.86
C CYS A 127 -7.00 -4.45 -5.60
N ILE A 128 -6.53 -4.19 -4.40
CA ILE A 128 -6.04 -2.88 -3.95
C ILE A 128 -4.51 -2.91 -3.98
N ARG A 129 -3.91 -2.27 -5.00
CA ARG A 129 -2.46 -2.15 -5.13
C ARG A 129 -1.94 -0.99 -4.31
N LEU A 130 -0.75 -1.19 -3.74
CA LEU A 130 0.01 -0.20 -2.97
C LEU A 130 1.48 -0.22 -3.41
N ALA A 131 2.25 0.80 -3.05
CA ALA A 131 3.70 0.71 -3.05
C ALA A 131 4.17 -0.41 -2.09
N THR A 132 5.34 -1.00 -2.34
CA THR A 132 5.81 -2.16 -1.56
C THR A 132 6.00 -1.80 -0.09
N ILE A 133 6.49 -0.60 0.23
CA ILE A 133 6.62 -0.13 1.61
C ILE A 133 5.28 -0.06 2.34
N ASP A 134 4.22 0.41 1.67
CA ASP A 134 2.90 0.60 2.26
C ASP A 134 2.19 -0.74 2.48
N SER A 135 2.28 -1.65 1.50
CA SER A 135 1.74 -3.00 1.66
C SER A 135 2.47 -3.79 2.75
N LYS A 136 3.81 -3.59 2.86
CA LYS A 136 4.61 -4.16 3.96
C LYS A 136 4.17 -3.59 5.30
N TRP A 137 3.94 -2.29 5.38
CA TRP A 137 3.46 -1.66 6.62
C TRP A 137 2.14 -2.28 7.10
N ILE A 138 1.16 -2.45 6.20
CA ILE A 138 -0.12 -3.12 6.51
C ILE A 138 0.12 -4.57 6.94
N TYR A 139 0.97 -5.29 6.21
CA TYR A 139 1.30 -6.68 6.50
C TYR A 139 1.90 -6.85 7.89
N ASP A 140 2.81 -5.98 8.30
CA ASP A 140 3.52 -6.08 9.57
C ASP A 140 2.68 -5.57 10.75
N ASN A 141 1.93 -4.50 10.57
CA ASN A 141 1.29 -3.76 11.67
C ASN A 141 -0.21 -4.05 11.87
N CYS A 142 -0.91 -4.49 10.83
CA CYS A 142 -2.34 -4.79 10.94
C CYS A 142 -2.55 -6.28 11.22
N ALA A 143 -3.06 -6.64 12.38
CA ALA A 143 -3.33 -8.04 12.72
C ALA A 143 -4.38 -8.68 11.79
N ILE A 144 -4.40 -10.02 11.71
CA ILE A 144 -5.54 -10.75 11.14
C ILE A 144 -6.79 -10.37 11.93
N GLY A 145 -7.91 -10.16 11.24
CA GLY A 145 -9.16 -9.63 11.82
C GLY A 145 -9.25 -8.11 11.80
N THR A 146 -8.23 -7.39 11.26
CA THR A 146 -8.31 -5.93 11.07
C THR A 146 -9.51 -5.57 10.19
N THR A 147 -10.27 -4.59 10.66
CA THR A 147 -11.42 -4.07 9.92
C THR A 147 -10.96 -3.17 8.77
N VAL A 148 -11.52 -3.40 7.58
CA VAL A 148 -11.29 -2.60 6.38
C VAL A 148 -12.63 -2.07 5.89
N VAL A 149 -12.75 -0.75 5.75
CA VAL A 149 -13.92 -0.08 5.19
C VAL A 149 -13.55 0.45 3.81
N VAL A 150 -14.27 0.01 2.78
CA VAL A 150 -14.14 0.51 1.41
C VAL A 150 -15.34 1.39 1.11
N TYR A 151 -15.11 2.61 0.63
CA TYR A 151 -16.16 3.60 0.38
C TYR A 151 -15.82 4.48 -0.82
N ASN A 152 -16.78 5.27 -1.30
CA ASN A 152 -16.59 6.32 -2.30
C ASN A 152 -16.78 7.69 -1.65
N SER A 153 -15.89 8.63 -1.96
CA SER A 153 -16.01 10.03 -1.57
C SER A 153 -15.11 10.89 -2.45
N PRO A 154 -15.53 12.10 -2.86
CA PRO A 154 -14.64 13.06 -3.52
C PRO A 154 -13.64 13.72 -2.54
N ASP A 155 -13.83 13.53 -1.23
CA ASP A 155 -12.92 14.00 -0.18
C ASP A 155 -11.92 12.87 0.13
N PRO A 156 -10.59 13.08 -0.01
CA PRO A 156 -9.58 12.07 0.27
C PRO A 156 -9.56 11.61 1.73
N GLY A 157 -10.07 12.42 2.64
CA GLY A 157 -10.11 12.13 4.08
C GLY A 157 -9.32 13.16 4.90
N PRO A 158 -8.83 12.78 6.09
CA PRO A 158 -8.22 13.71 7.04
C PRO A 158 -6.85 14.27 6.60
N PHE A 159 -6.23 13.62 5.62
CA PHE A 159 -4.96 14.04 5.02
C PHE A 159 -5.16 14.33 3.54
N GLU A 160 -4.25 15.11 2.96
CA GLU A 160 -4.20 15.26 1.52
C GLU A 160 -3.98 13.89 0.85
N ARG A 161 -4.50 13.73 -0.37
CA ARG A 161 -4.28 12.51 -1.15
C ARG A 161 -2.79 12.34 -1.44
N PRO A 162 -2.18 11.20 -1.08
CA PRO A 162 -0.78 10.94 -1.42
C PRO A 162 -0.57 10.86 -2.93
N THR A 163 0.68 11.07 -3.36
CA THR A 163 1.12 10.91 -4.75
C THR A 163 2.39 10.05 -4.77
N ILE A 164 2.70 9.46 -5.93
CA ILE A 164 4.03 8.87 -6.11
C ILE A 164 5.08 9.99 -6.10
N LEU A 165 6.28 9.69 -5.61
CA LEU A 165 7.37 10.66 -5.54
C LEU A 165 7.89 11.03 -6.94
N TYR A 166 7.99 10.04 -7.84
CA TYR A 166 8.42 10.17 -9.23
C TYR A 166 8.06 8.91 -10.00
N GLU A 167 7.95 9.02 -11.31
CA GLU A 167 7.81 7.85 -12.18
C GLU A 167 9.16 7.16 -12.36
N ILE A 168 9.15 5.83 -12.37
CA ILE A 168 10.34 5.02 -12.64
C ILE A 168 10.45 4.69 -14.14
N PRO A 169 11.67 4.57 -14.70
CA PRO A 169 11.87 4.11 -16.06
C PRO A 169 11.21 2.75 -16.32
N PHE A 170 10.74 2.53 -17.54
CA PHE A 170 10.08 1.28 -17.92
C PHE A 170 10.98 0.05 -17.72
N GLU A 171 12.27 0.21 -17.92
CA GLU A 171 13.30 -0.82 -17.76
C GLU A 171 13.68 -1.09 -16.30
N GLN A 172 13.26 -0.23 -15.37
CA GLN A 172 13.56 -0.44 -13.97
C GLN A 172 12.80 -1.64 -13.42
N THR A 173 13.51 -2.57 -12.84
CA THR A 173 12.99 -3.86 -12.39
C THR A 173 12.71 -3.94 -10.89
N TRP A 174 12.83 -2.83 -10.14
CA TRP A 174 12.57 -2.78 -8.70
C TRP A 174 11.67 -1.62 -8.31
N ASP A 175 10.94 -1.81 -7.20
CA ASP A 175 10.18 -0.75 -6.54
C ASP A 175 11.14 0.12 -5.71
N PRO A 176 11.21 1.45 -5.97
CA PRO A 176 12.11 2.33 -5.22
C PRO A 176 11.73 2.45 -3.74
N THR A 177 10.55 2.01 -3.36
CA THR A 177 10.06 2.03 -1.98
C THR A 177 10.26 0.70 -1.26
N ASP A 178 10.78 -0.35 -1.91
CA ASP A 178 10.98 -1.66 -1.27
C ASP A 178 12.07 -1.58 -0.18
N PRO A 179 11.70 -1.65 1.11
CA PRO A 179 12.63 -1.48 2.21
C PRO A 179 13.57 -2.69 2.42
N ASN A 180 13.36 -3.77 1.67
CA ASN A 180 14.23 -4.95 1.74
C ASN A 180 15.41 -4.86 0.78
N LEU A 181 15.44 -3.87 -0.11
CA LEU A 181 16.53 -3.66 -1.06
C LEU A 181 17.61 -2.77 -0.45
N THR A 182 18.86 -3.23 -0.52
CA THR A 182 20.02 -2.41 -0.14
C THR A 182 20.51 -1.57 -1.32
N GLN A 183 21.17 -0.46 -1.04
CA GLN A 183 21.79 0.38 -2.06
C GLN A 183 22.80 -0.40 -2.92
N GLU A 184 23.52 -1.36 -2.32
CA GLU A 184 24.45 -2.23 -3.03
C GLU A 184 23.72 -3.14 -4.04
N GLN A 185 22.60 -3.76 -3.64
CA GLN A 185 21.78 -4.58 -4.53
C GLN A 185 21.20 -3.76 -5.69
N ILE A 186 20.71 -2.56 -5.40
CA ILE A 186 20.17 -1.64 -6.42
C ILE A 186 21.28 -1.23 -7.40
N ALA A 187 22.47 -0.89 -6.90
CA ALA A 187 23.61 -0.52 -7.74
C ALA A 187 24.05 -1.68 -8.65
N ALA A 188 24.11 -2.91 -8.12
CA ALA A 188 24.44 -4.10 -8.91
C ALA A 188 23.40 -4.36 -10.02
N GLU A 189 22.13 -4.27 -9.72
CA GLU A 189 21.05 -4.43 -10.70
C GLU A 189 21.06 -3.33 -11.76
N THR A 190 21.33 -2.09 -11.35
CA THR A 190 21.50 -0.96 -12.29
C THR A 190 22.62 -1.23 -13.29
N GLN A 191 23.78 -1.69 -12.84
CA GLN A 191 24.90 -2.05 -13.73
C GLN A 191 24.54 -3.18 -14.69
N ARG A 192 23.81 -4.20 -14.19
CA ARG A 192 23.32 -5.29 -15.01
C ARG A 192 22.39 -4.80 -16.12
N LEU A 193 21.46 -3.90 -15.83
CA LEU A 193 20.53 -3.32 -16.83
C LEU A 193 21.27 -2.46 -17.85
N ILE A 194 22.20 -1.62 -17.41
CA ILE A 194 23.03 -0.80 -18.33
C ILE A 194 23.79 -1.70 -19.32
N ALA A 195 24.39 -2.78 -18.83
CA ALA A 195 25.12 -3.74 -19.66
C ALA A 195 24.20 -4.45 -20.69
N GLN A 196 22.93 -4.69 -20.35
CA GLN A 196 21.97 -5.29 -21.28
C GLN A 196 21.44 -4.32 -22.31
N LEU A 197 21.20 -3.05 -21.95
CA LEU A 197 20.69 -2.02 -22.85
C LEU A 197 21.76 -1.46 -23.80
N GLY A 198 23.05 -1.63 -23.48
CA GLY A 198 24.18 -1.21 -24.28
C GLY A 198 24.64 -2.22 -25.34
N GLN A 199 23.93 -3.36 -25.48
CA GLN A 199 24.16 -4.39 -26.51
C GLN A 199 23.14 -4.23 -27.65
#